data_8528e6dfd18f60c952982d1cc704363e
#
_entry.id   8528e6dfd18f60c952982d1cc704363e
#
_cell.length_a   1.000
_cell.length_b   1.000
_cell.length_c   1.000
_cell.angle_alpha   90.00
_cell.angle_beta   90.00
_cell.angle_gamma   90.00
#
_symmetry.space_group_name_H-M   'P 1'
#
loop_
_entity.id
_entity.type
_entity.pdbx_description
1 polymer ?
#
loop_
_entity_poly.entity_id
_entity_poly.type
_entity_poly.pdbx_seq_one_letter_code
_entity_poly.pdbx_strand_id
1 'polypeptide(L)'
;MRELETEAVRATAPSAPLHILFDWTAREPDARFTGRGVARVEPPYRARLDLFGPRGEGYLSAAVVGGELRLPRDVPPDAVPPAPLLWSVLGVVFPPEEATLVGASAEGDETRLDFERNGERWTYLLEAGRLRRVEWNVGGRRYTVELEGTGPHGLPRKAVYRDWAAFTELTLDLDEVERVEPFAPDIWTPHAP
;
A
#
# COMPACT_ATOMS: atom_id res chain seq x y z
N MET A 1 15.44 14.45 12.34
CA MET A 1 14.87 13.92 11.06
C MET A 1 14.94 12.39 10.99
N ARG A 2 16.13 11.77 11.03
CA ARG A 2 16.26 10.29 10.95
C ARG A 2 15.56 9.55 12.09
N GLU A 3 15.46 10.14 13.26
CA GLU A 3 14.77 9.54 14.41
C GLU A 3 13.26 9.42 14.15
N LEU A 4 12.62 10.47 13.59
CA LEU A 4 11.20 10.45 13.21
C LEU A 4 10.93 9.43 12.10
N GLU A 5 11.81 9.33 11.10
CA GLU A 5 11.74 8.31 10.06
C GLU A 5 11.79 6.90 10.66
N THR A 6 12.80 6.63 11.49
CA THR A 6 12.99 5.32 12.13
C THR A 6 11.78 4.94 12.98
N GLU A 7 11.23 5.89 13.72
CA GLU A 7 10.04 5.68 14.55
C GLU A 7 8.81 5.37 13.69
N ALA A 8 8.55 6.16 12.63
CA ALA A 8 7.42 5.97 11.73
C ALA A 8 7.48 4.62 11.01
N VAL A 9 8.64 4.26 10.47
CA VAL A 9 8.87 2.96 9.82
C VAL A 9 8.64 1.81 10.79
N ARG A 10 9.19 1.90 12.00
CA ARG A 10 9.01 0.87 13.04
C ARG A 10 7.57 0.75 13.52
N ALA A 11 6.88 1.88 13.73
CA ALA A 11 5.51 1.91 14.25
C ALA A 11 4.50 1.30 13.28
N THR A 12 4.79 1.34 11.98
CA THR A 12 3.90 0.86 10.92
C THR A 12 4.33 -0.47 10.29
N ALA A 13 5.51 -0.98 10.65
CA ALA A 13 6.02 -2.24 10.09
C ALA A 13 5.09 -3.43 10.40
N PRO A 14 4.94 -4.40 9.48
CA PRO A 14 4.25 -5.65 9.76
C PRO A 14 4.84 -6.35 10.98
N SER A 15 3.99 -6.76 11.93
CA SER A 15 4.42 -7.38 13.20
C SER A 15 4.04 -8.85 13.32
N ALA A 16 3.17 -9.35 12.47
CA ALA A 16 2.69 -10.74 12.46
C ALA A 16 2.24 -11.15 11.06
N PRO A 17 2.21 -12.46 10.74
CA PRO A 17 1.54 -12.96 9.56
C PRO A 17 0.04 -12.72 9.66
N LEU A 18 -0.54 -12.04 8.67
CA LEU A 18 -1.96 -11.69 8.60
C LEU A 18 -2.57 -12.16 7.28
N HIS A 19 -3.75 -12.74 7.38
CA HIS A 19 -4.67 -12.98 6.28
C HIS A 19 -5.79 -11.94 6.37
N ILE A 20 -5.99 -11.18 5.31
CA ILE A 20 -6.86 -10.00 5.28
C ILE A 20 -7.86 -10.16 4.16
N LEU A 21 -9.15 -10.07 4.49
CA LEU A 21 -10.23 -9.99 3.51
C LEU A 21 -10.71 -8.55 3.41
N PHE A 22 -10.98 -8.11 2.19
CA PHE A 22 -11.51 -6.78 1.92
C PHE A 22 -12.41 -6.78 0.69
N ASP A 23 -13.33 -5.83 0.65
CA ASP A 23 -14.06 -5.48 -0.56
C ASP A 23 -13.30 -4.40 -1.31
N TRP A 24 -13.31 -4.44 -2.64
CA TRP A 24 -12.68 -3.42 -3.45
C TRP A 24 -13.62 -2.82 -4.48
N THR A 25 -13.39 -1.55 -4.78
CA THR A 25 -14.06 -0.82 -5.85
C THR A 25 -13.01 -0.06 -6.64
N ALA A 26 -12.93 -0.31 -7.94
CA ALA A 26 -12.16 0.50 -8.87
C ALA A 26 -13.11 1.40 -9.66
N ARG A 27 -12.76 2.68 -9.75
CA ARG A 27 -13.46 3.67 -10.58
C ARG A 27 -12.51 4.22 -11.61
N GLU A 28 -12.95 4.20 -12.85
CA GLU A 28 -12.33 4.82 -14.01
C GLU A 28 -13.29 5.85 -14.59
N PRO A 29 -12.87 6.75 -15.51
CA PRO A 29 -13.75 7.77 -16.07
C PRO A 29 -15.09 7.23 -16.60
N ASP A 30 -15.08 6.08 -17.24
CA ASP A 30 -16.25 5.49 -17.91
C ASP A 30 -16.66 4.13 -17.34
N ALA A 31 -16.03 3.65 -16.27
CA ALA A 31 -16.27 2.31 -15.75
C ALA A 31 -16.16 2.23 -14.22
N ARG A 32 -16.88 1.28 -13.65
CA ARG A 32 -16.77 0.91 -12.24
C ARG A 32 -16.73 -0.60 -12.10
N PHE A 33 -15.75 -1.09 -11.37
CA PHE A 33 -15.57 -2.51 -11.05
C PHE A 33 -15.61 -2.71 -9.55
N THR A 34 -16.12 -3.83 -9.13
CA THR A 34 -16.18 -4.20 -7.69
C THR A 34 -15.86 -5.67 -7.54
N GLY A 35 -15.40 -6.05 -6.38
CA GLY A 35 -15.15 -7.44 -6.06
C GLY A 35 -14.64 -7.62 -4.65
N ARG A 36 -14.14 -8.80 -4.38
CA ARG A 36 -13.50 -9.15 -3.12
C ARG A 36 -12.00 -9.33 -3.32
N GLY A 37 -11.25 -9.06 -2.28
CA GLY A 37 -9.80 -9.22 -2.31
C GLY A 37 -9.27 -9.93 -1.09
N VAL A 38 -8.07 -10.44 -1.25
CA VAL A 38 -7.29 -11.08 -0.20
C VAL A 38 -5.92 -10.42 -0.16
N ALA A 39 -5.51 -9.94 1.01
CA ALA A 39 -4.14 -9.58 1.24
C ALA A 39 -3.51 -10.57 2.23
N ARG A 40 -2.25 -10.90 2.00
CA ARG A 40 -1.40 -11.66 2.91
C ARG A 40 -0.20 -10.80 3.24
N VAL A 41 0.06 -10.64 4.52
CA VAL A 41 1.16 -9.80 5.01
C VAL A 41 2.00 -10.61 5.97
N GLU A 42 3.31 -10.50 5.86
CA GLU A 42 4.26 -11.20 6.74
C GLU A 42 5.49 -10.33 7.04
N PRO A 43 5.95 -10.29 8.29
CA PRO A 43 7.21 -9.66 8.63
C PRO A 43 8.42 -10.28 7.89
N PRO A 44 9.48 -9.52 7.63
CA PRO A 44 9.59 -8.09 7.94
C PRO A 44 8.84 -7.20 6.95
N TYR A 45 8.83 -7.50 5.67
CA TYR A 45 8.19 -6.74 4.59
C TYR A 45 7.85 -7.65 3.42
N ARG A 46 6.83 -8.47 3.57
CA ARG A 46 6.26 -9.29 2.50
C ARG A 46 4.76 -9.07 2.48
N ALA A 47 4.22 -8.77 1.32
CA ALA A 47 2.78 -8.67 1.12
C ALA A 47 2.40 -9.19 -0.26
N ARG A 48 1.17 -9.72 -0.35
CA ARG A 48 0.54 -10.10 -1.61
C ARG A 48 -0.90 -9.64 -1.58
N LEU A 49 -1.36 -9.03 -2.67
CA LEU A 49 -2.74 -8.62 -2.89
C LEU A 49 -3.28 -9.38 -4.10
N ASP A 50 -4.41 -10.03 -3.90
CA ASP A 50 -5.17 -10.69 -4.94
C ASP A 50 -6.57 -10.07 -5.00
N LEU A 51 -6.96 -9.52 -6.16
CA LEU A 51 -8.27 -8.96 -6.41
C LEU A 51 -9.08 -9.92 -7.30
N PHE A 52 -10.31 -10.19 -6.89
CA PHE A 52 -11.23 -11.06 -7.60
C PHE A 52 -12.47 -10.29 -7.98
N GLY A 53 -12.99 -10.50 -9.19
CA GLY A 53 -14.24 -9.96 -9.64
C GLY A 53 -15.45 -10.63 -8.98
N PRO A 54 -16.69 -10.17 -9.29
CA PRO A 54 -17.91 -10.64 -8.64
C PRO A 54 -18.21 -12.13 -8.80
N ARG A 55 -17.64 -12.77 -9.81
CA ARG A 55 -17.79 -14.21 -10.09
C ARG A 55 -16.62 -15.05 -9.61
N GLY A 56 -15.65 -14.43 -8.89
CA GLY A 56 -14.44 -15.09 -8.45
C GLY A 56 -13.32 -15.15 -9.49
N GLU A 57 -13.50 -14.52 -10.68
CA GLU A 57 -12.46 -14.39 -11.67
C GLU A 57 -11.29 -13.54 -11.14
N GLY A 58 -10.05 -13.94 -11.42
CA GLY A 58 -8.88 -13.15 -11.06
C GLY A 58 -8.85 -11.82 -11.82
N TYR A 59 -8.71 -10.70 -11.10
CA TYR A 59 -8.60 -9.36 -11.67
C TYR A 59 -7.16 -8.85 -11.62
N LEU A 60 -6.51 -9.00 -10.49
CA LEU A 60 -5.11 -8.60 -10.28
C LEU A 60 -4.48 -9.49 -9.23
N SER A 61 -3.21 -9.82 -9.42
CA SER A 61 -2.37 -10.42 -8.41
C SER A 61 -1.02 -9.70 -8.38
N ALA A 62 -0.61 -9.23 -7.23
CA ALA A 62 0.67 -8.55 -7.04
C ALA A 62 1.27 -8.93 -5.70
N ALA A 63 2.58 -9.23 -5.66
CA ALA A 63 3.30 -9.37 -4.42
C ALA A 63 4.40 -8.31 -4.34
N VAL A 64 4.75 -7.94 -3.12
CA VAL A 64 5.84 -7.04 -2.81
C VAL A 64 6.71 -7.63 -1.71
N VAL A 65 8.01 -7.70 -1.96
CA VAL A 65 9.01 -8.20 -1.01
C VAL A 65 10.05 -7.10 -0.82
N GLY A 66 10.02 -6.44 0.35
CA GLY A 66 10.73 -5.17 0.50
C GLY A 66 10.27 -4.17 -0.54
N GLY A 67 11.20 -3.63 -1.33
CA GLY A 67 10.93 -2.73 -2.46
C GLY A 67 10.68 -3.41 -3.80
N GLU A 68 10.82 -4.75 -3.89
CA GLU A 68 10.66 -5.51 -5.13
C GLU A 68 9.19 -5.84 -5.39
N LEU A 69 8.65 -5.31 -6.50
CA LEU A 69 7.33 -5.66 -7.01
C LEU A 69 7.41 -6.93 -7.86
N ARG A 70 6.58 -7.91 -7.55
CA ARG A 70 6.47 -9.18 -8.27
C ARG A 70 5.07 -9.33 -8.85
N LEU A 71 5.01 -9.48 -10.16
CA LEU A 71 3.77 -9.58 -10.94
C LEU A 71 3.75 -10.87 -11.77
N PRO A 72 2.57 -11.39 -12.14
CA PRO A 72 2.45 -12.38 -13.19
C PRO A 72 3.09 -11.87 -14.49
N ARG A 73 3.59 -12.79 -15.32
CA ARG A 73 4.38 -12.46 -16.52
C ARG A 73 3.63 -11.63 -17.58
N ASP A 74 2.31 -11.74 -17.59
CA ASP A 74 1.41 -11.06 -18.51
C ASP A 74 0.92 -9.68 -18.00
N VAL A 75 1.26 -9.30 -16.77
CA VAL A 75 0.88 -8.00 -16.19
C VAL A 75 2.02 -7.00 -16.40
N PRO A 76 1.76 -5.88 -17.12
CA PRO A 76 2.75 -4.82 -17.27
C PRO A 76 3.10 -4.18 -15.92
N PRO A 77 4.37 -3.84 -15.65
CA PRO A 77 4.78 -3.22 -14.37
C PRO A 77 4.09 -1.90 -14.05
N ASP A 78 3.69 -1.15 -15.07
CA ASP A 78 2.98 0.14 -14.97
C ASP A 78 1.47 0.01 -14.73
N ALA A 79 0.92 -1.20 -14.81
CA ALA A 79 -0.48 -1.48 -14.48
C ALA A 79 -0.75 -1.49 -12.98
N VAL A 80 0.29 -1.48 -12.15
CA VAL A 80 0.20 -1.59 -10.69
C VAL A 80 0.98 -0.46 -10.04
N PRO A 81 0.48 0.14 -8.95
CA PRO A 81 1.23 1.14 -8.21
C PRO A 81 2.60 0.61 -7.76
N PRO A 82 3.63 1.47 -7.67
CA PRO A 82 4.95 1.05 -7.19
C PRO A 82 4.90 0.55 -5.74
N ALA A 83 5.88 -0.28 -5.36
CA ALA A 83 5.94 -0.93 -4.05
C ALA A 83 5.66 0.00 -2.84
N PRO A 84 6.19 1.24 -2.75
CA PRO A 84 5.87 2.13 -1.63
C PRO A 84 4.37 2.47 -1.52
N LEU A 85 3.65 2.61 -2.62
CA LEU A 85 2.20 2.85 -2.58
C LEU A 85 1.41 1.58 -2.24
N LEU A 86 1.86 0.40 -2.65
CA LEU A 86 1.25 -0.87 -2.23
C LEU A 86 1.41 -1.10 -0.72
N TRP A 87 2.56 -0.78 -0.15
CA TRP A 87 2.73 -0.79 1.31
C TRP A 87 1.81 0.21 1.99
N SER A 88 1.65 1.39 1.38
CA SER A 88 0.83 2.45 1.95
C SER A 88 -0.65 2.07 2.07
N VAL A 89 -1.23 1.32 1.12
CA VAL A 89 -2.63 0.87 1.23
C VAL A 89 -2.85 -0.10 2.41
N LEU A 90 -1.77 -0.71 2.89
CA LEU A 90 -1.77 -1.55 4.10
C LEU A 90 -1.43 -0.77 5.37
N GLY A 91 -1.26 0.55 5.28
CA GLY A 91 -0.91 1.40 6.41
C GLY A 91 0.57 1.38 6.80
N VAL A 92 1.45 0.87 5.94
CA VAL A 92 2.88 0.72 6.20
C VAL A 92 3.67 1.86 5.56
N VAL A 93 4.52 2.51 6.34
CA VAL A 93 5.53 3.47 5.84
C VAL A 93 6.70 2.68 5.27
N PHE A 94 6.85 2.73 3.96
CA PHE A 94 7.96 2.10 3.24
C PHE A 94 8.51 3.10 2.21
N PRO A 95 9.52 3.92 2.57
CA PRO A 95 10.11 4.86 1.64
C PRO A 95 10.76 4.16 0.44
N PRO A 96 10.79 4.79 -0.74
CA PRO A 96 11.46 4.22 -1.90
C PRO A 96 12.95 3.96 -1.60
N GLU A 97 13.49 2.89 -2.14
CA GLU A 97 14.93 2.62 -2.07
C GLU A 97 15.71 3.79 -2.67
N GLU A 98 16.86 4.11 -2.07
CA GLU A 98 17.74 5.22 -2.49
C GLU A 98 17.09 6.64 -2.37
N ALA A 99 15.89 6.77 -1.81
CA ALA A 99 15.32 8.08 -1.54
C ALA A 99 16.04 8.77 -0.37
N THR A 100 16.20 10.08 -0.50
CA THR A 100 16.81 10.91 0.54
C THR A 100 15.70 11.58 1.35
N LEU A 101 15.76 11.46 2.67
CA LEU A 101 14.88 12.24 3.57
C LEU A 101 15.31 13.71 3.53
N VAL A 102 14.49 14.57 2.94
CA VAL A 102 14.75 16.01 2.75
C VAL A 102 14.00 16.88 3.75
N GLY A 103 12.95 16.34 4.39
CA GLY A 103 12.18 17.03 5.41
C GLY A 103 11.56 16.07 6.41
N ALA A 104 11.52 16.46 7.68
CA ALA A 104 10.76 15.77 8.72
C ALA A 104 10.33 16.77 9.78
N SER A 105 9.06 16.74 10.16
CA SER A 105 8.50 17.55 11.23
C SER A 105 7.52 16.74 12.05
N ALA A 106 7.39 17.12 13.33
CA ALA A 106 6.38 16.60 14.23
C ALA A 106 5.72 17.79 14.94
N GLU A 107 4.38 17.82 14.94
CA GLU A 107 3.57 18.86 15.59
C GLU A 107 2.36 18.18 16.24
N GLY A 108 2.31 18.17 17.58
CA GLY A 108 1.32 17.40 18.32
C GLY A 108 1.40 15.90 17.97
N ASP A 109 0.30 15.34 17.54
CA ASP A 109 0.22 13.93 17.13
C ASP A 109 0.54 13.71 15.63
N GLU A 110 0.77 14.78 14.86
CA GLU A 110 1.09 14.70 13.44
C GLU A 110 2.59 14.57 13.20
N THR A 111 2.96 13.66 12.31
CA THR A 111 4.33 13.52 11.80
C THR A 111 4.29 13.57 10.27
N ARG A 112 5.16 14.40 9.70
CA ARG A 112 5.37 14.53 8.27
C ARG A 112 6.79 14.12 7.90
N LEU A 113 6.92 13.31 6.86
CA LEU A 113 8.20 12.90 6.28
C LEU A 113 8.18 13.17 4.77
N ASP A 114 9.17 13.89 4.29
CA ASP A 114 9.34 14.20 2.87
C ASP A 114 10.63 13.56 2.35
N PHE A 115 10.51 12.77 1.27
CA PHE A 115 11.62 12.10 0.59
C PHE A 115 11.71 12.56 -0.85
N GLU A 116 12.93 12.60 -1.38
CA GLU A 116 13.21 12.88 -2.78
C GLU A 116 14.13 11.81 -3.40
N ARG A 117 13.82 11.45 -4.66
CA ARG A 117 14.62 10.54 -5.47
C ARG A 117 14.43 10.88 -6.95
N ASN A 118 15.51 11.21 -7.66
CA ASN A 118 15.48 11.40 -9.12
C ASN A 118 14.36 12.33 -9.66
N GLY A 119 14.07 13.43 -8.94
CA GLY A 119 13.00 14.35 -9.30
C GLY A 119 11.59 13.91 -8.88
N GLU A 120 11.47 12.77 -8.21
CA GLU A 120 10.26 12.35 -7.53
C GLU A 120 10.21 12.90 -6.11
N ARG A 121 9.02 13.24 -5.65
CA ARG A 121 8.78 13.61 -4.25
C ARG A 121 7.73 12.72 -3.63
N TRP A 122 8.04 12.21 -2.43
CA TRP A 122 7.17 11.38 -1.60
C TRP A 122 6.92 12.07 -0.28
N THR A 123 5.66 12.23 0.09
CA THR A 123 5.26 12.80 1.39
C THR A 123 4.43 11.78 2.14
N TYR A 124 4.84 11.45 3.36
CA TYR A 124 4.10 10.60 4.29
C TYR A 124 3.57 11.46 5.43
N LEU A 125 2.28 11.36 5.71
CA LEU A 125 1.61 12.01 6.84
C LEU A 125 1.10 10.93 7.78
N LEU A 126 1.53 11.01 9.04
CA LEU A 126 1.08 10.12 10.11
C LEU A 126 0.32 10.95 11.15
N GLU A 127 -0.63 10.31 11.82
CA GLU A 127 -1.33 10.82 12.98
C GLU A 127 -1.29 9.77 14.10
N ALA A 128 -0.84 10.16 15.28
CA ALA A 128 -0.64 9.25 16.41
C ALA A 128 0.15 7.97 16.05
N GLY A 129 1.23 8.13 15.25
CA GLY A 129 2.09 7.03 14.79
C GLY A 129 1.49 6.13 13.70
N ARG A 130 0.33 6.49 13.14
CA ARG A 130 -0.34 5.72 12.08
C ARG A 130 -0.35 6.49 10.78
N LEU A 131 -0.02 5.81 9.70
CA LEU A 131 -0.08 6.40 8.37
C LEU A 131 -1.52 6.82 8.04
N ARG A 132 -1.69 8.06 7.57
CA ARG A 132 -2.96 8.64 7.15
C ARG A 132 -2.99 8.97 5.67
N ARG A 133 -1.87 9.42 5.14
CA ARG A 133 -1.78 9.81 3.75
C ARG A 133 -0.38 9.63 3.22
N VAL A 134 -0.30 9.22 1.95
CA VAL A 134 0.91 9.30 1.15
C VAL A 134 0.59 10.07 -0.12
N GLU A 135 1.51 10.92 -0.51
CA GLU A 135 1.47 11.60 -1.79
C GLU A 135 2.77 11.36 -2.54
N TRP A 136 2.67 10.96 -3.80
CA TRP A 136 3.78 10.80 -4.72
C TRP A 136 3.60 11.71 -5.93
N ASN A 137 4.59 12.56 -6.16
CA ASN A 137 4.65 13.48 -7.29
C ASN A 137 5.82 13.09 -8.18
N VAL A 138 5.56 12.84 -9.46
CA VAL A 138 6.54 12.44 -10.46
C VAL A 138 6.15 12.92 -11.84
N GLY A 139 7.04 13.63 -12.55
CA GLY A 139 6.82 14.05 -13.92
C GLY A 139 5.54 14.88 -14.14
N GLY A 140 5.14 15.70 -13.17
CA GLY A 140 3.90 16.47 -13.19
C GLY A 140 2.63 15.68 -12.88
N ARG A 141 2.74 14.38 -12.62
CA ARG A 141 1.63 13.52 -12.17
C ARG A 141 1.61 13.43 -10.66
N ARG A 142 0.42 13.27 -10.10
CA ARG A 142 0.19 13.12 -8.66
C ARG A 142 -0.59 11.85 -8.38
N TYR A 143 -0.12 11.12 -7.39
CA TYR A 143 -0.76 9.92 -6.85
C TYR A 143 -0.95 10.09 -5.35
N THR A 144 -2.06 9.59 -4.82
CA THR A 144 -2.31 9.62 -3.37
C THR A 144 -2.82 8.29 -2.87
N VAL A 145 -2.47 7.97 -1.63
CA VAL A 145 -3.13 6.96 -0.79
C VAL A 145 -3.67 7.68 0.43
N GLU A 146 -4.95 7.56 0.70
CA GLU A 146 -5.61 8.09 1.89
C GLU A 146 -6.17 6.93 2.71
N LEU A 147 -5.96 6.97 4.03
CA LEU A 147 -6.33 5.91 4.95
C LEU A 147 -7.29 6.43 6.00
N GLU A 148 -8.39 5.72 6.20
CA GLU A 148 -9.44 6.09 7.15
C GLU A 148 -9.64 4.98 8.19
N GLY A 149 -9.89 5.42 9.41
CA GLY A 149 -10.20 4.56 10.54
C GLY A 149 -9.04 3.66 10.98
N THR A 150 -9.29 2.88 12.01
CA THR A 150 -8.36 1.89 12.54
C THR A 150 -9.09 0.57 12.70
N GLY A 151 -8.61 -0.42 12.01
CA GLY A 151 -9.05 -1.81 12.09
C GLY A 151 -8.18 -2.65 13.04
N PRO A 152 -8.42 -3.97 13.08
CA PRO A 152 -7.59 -4.90 13.82
C PRO A 152 -6.12 -4.83 13.38
N HIS A 153 -5.21 -5.12 14.32
CA HIS A 153 -3.76 -5.11 14.11
C HIS A 153 -3.18 -3.79 13.56
N GLY A 154 -3.88 -2.66 13.75
CA GLY A 154 -3.44 -1.34 13.28
C GLY A 154 -3.66 -1.08 11.79
N LEU A 155 -4.27 -2.01 11.07
CA LEU A 155 -4.62 -1.85 9.65
C LEU A 155 -5.65 -0.72 9.47
N PRO A 156 -5.62 0.02 8.34
CA PRO A 156 -6.69 0.96 8.03
C PRO A 156 -8.01 0.21 7.78
N ARG A 157 -9.12 0.82 8.16
CA ARG A 157 -10.45 0.27 7.80
C ARG A 157 -10.76 0.50 6.33
N LYS A 158 -10.24 1.57 5.78
CA LYS A 158 -10.40 1.92 4.38
C LYS A 158 -9.12 2.53 3.84
N ALA A 159 -8.73 2.12 2.65
CA ALA A 159 -7.65 2.72 1.89
C ALA A 159 -8.17 3.17 0.51
N VAL A 160 -7.80 4.37 0.11
CA VAL A 160 -8.18 4.94 -1.18
C VAL A 160 -6.92 5.37 -1.93
N TYR A 161 -6.60 4.65 -3.00
CA TYR A 161 -5.56 5.03 -3.95
C TYR A 161 -6.16 5.84 -5.09
N ARG A 162 -5.50 6.92 -5.51
CA ARG A 162 -5.90 7.74 -6.67
C ARG A 162 -4.72 8.05 -7.58
N ASP A 163 -4.92 7.85 -8.87
CA ASP A 163 -4.14 8.48 -9.94
C ASP A 163 -4.92 9.70 -10.44
N TRP A 164 -4.45 10.88 -10.07
CA TRP A 164 -5.13 12.15 -10.39
C TRP A 164 -5.07 12.50 -11.87
N ALA A 165 -4.06 12.05 -12.58
CA ALA A 165 -3.93 12.31 -14.02
C ALA A 165 -4.83 11.41 -14.86
N ALA A 166 -4.99 10.15 -14.47
CA ALA A 166 -5.85 9.20 -15.13
C ALA A 166 -7.32 9.24 -14.65
N PHE A 167 -7.61 9.99 -13.58
CA PHE A 167 -8.91 10.03 -12.92
C PHE A 167 -9.38 8.64 -12.47
N THR A 168 -8.44 7.82 -11.99
CA THR A 168 -8.73 6.48 -11.47
C THR A 168 -8.63 6.44 -9.96
N GLU A 169 -9.51 5.66 -9.34
CA GLU A 169 -9.57 5.46 -7.90
C GLU A 169 -9.76 3.97 -7.59
N LEU A 170 -8.96 3.45 -6.66
CA LEU A 170 -9.15 2.12 -6.09
C LEU A 170 -9.40 2.26 -4.59
N THR A 171 -10.56 1.81 -4.14
CA THR A 171 -10.94 1.76 -2.73
C THR A 171 -10.85 0.32 -2.23
N LEU A 172 -10.24 0.13 -1.08
CA LEU A 172 -10.20 -1.13 -0.33
C LEU A 172 -10.91 -0.90 1.01
N ASP A 173 -11.98 -1.64 1.25
CA ASP A 173 -12.74 -1.62 2.50
C ASP A 173 -12.48 -2.92 3.27
N LEU A 174 -11.87 -2.80 4.47
CA LEU A 174 -11.49 -3.93 5.31
C LEU A 174 -12.73 -4.68 5.80
N ASP A 175 -12.79 -5.98 5.55
CA ASP A 175 -13.85 -6.87 6.02
C ASP A 175 -13.38 -7.67 7.25
N GLU A 176 -12.35 -8.51 7.09
CA GLU A 176 -11.86 -9.42 8.12
C GLU A 176 -10.33 -9.47 8.16
N VAL A 177 -9.78 -9.64 9.34
CA VAL A 177 -8.34 -9.85 9.56
C VAL A 177 -8.15 -11.02 10.51
N GLU A 178 -7.32 -11.97 10.09
CA GLU A 178 -6.93 -13.12 10.90
C GLU A 178 -5.41 -13.20 11.02
N ARG A 179 -4.92 -13.44 12.24
CA ARG A 179 -3.53 -13.80 12.46
C ARG A 179 -3.36 -15.28 12.14
N VAL A 180 -2.37 -15.59 11.31
CA VAL A 180 -2.13 -16.94 10.81
C VAL A 180 -0.70 -17.39 11.07
N GLU A 181 -0.41 -18.66 10.80
CA GLU A 181 0.96 -19.17 10.73
C GLU A 181 1.70 -18.55 9.51
N PRO A 182 3.04 -18.51 9.54
CA PRO A 182 3.83 -18.04 8.40
C PRO A 182 3.45 -18.72 7.10
N PHE A 183 3.41 -17.95 6.01
CA PHE A 183 3.03 -18.45 4.70
C PHE A 183 4.14 -19.26 4.04
N ALA A 184 3.76 -20.18 3.13
CA ALA A 184 4.71 -20.90 2.31
C ALA A 184 5.50 -19.92 1.39
N PRO A 185 6.80 -20.13 1.17
CA PRO A 185 7.66 -19.18 0.45
C PRO A 185 7.24 -18.87 -1.00
N ASP A 186 6.58 -19.81 -1.67
CA ASP A 186 6.12 -19.71 -3.05
C ASP A 186 4.95 -18.72 -3.23
N ILE A 187 4.23 -18.42 -2.15
CA ILE A 187 3.10 -17.47 -2.20
C ILE A 187 3.54 -16.07 -2.63
N TRP A 188 4.80 -15.71 -2.40
CA TRP A 188 5.37 -14.41 -2.74
C TRP A 188 5.79 -14.28 -4.22
N THR A 189 5.46 -15.28 -5.03
CA THR A 189 5.67 -15.27 -6.48
C THR A 189 4.33 -15.51 -7.15
N PRO A 190 3.58 -14.44 -7.49
CA PRO A 190 2.28 -14.57 -8.12
C PRO A 190 2.40 -15.26 -9.48
N HIS A 191 1.52 -16.24 -9.72
CA HIS A 191 1.34 -16.84 -11.03
C HIS A 191 0.14 -16.21 -11.71
N ALA A 192 0.08 -16.29 -13.05
CA ALA A 192 -1.12 -15.91 -13.77
C ALA A 192 -2.30 -16.75 -13.25
N PRO A 193 -3.48 -16.12 -13.11
CA PRO A 193 -4.69 -16.80 -12.68
C PRO A 193 -5.14 -17.86 -13.67
#